data_05bfc201d3ae424b89e6e6697b6c7872
#
_entry.id   05bfc201d3ae424b89e6e6697b6c7872
#
_cell.length_a   1.000
_cell.length_b   1.000
_cell.length_c   1.000
_cell.angle_alpha   90.00
_cell.angle_beta   90.00
_cell.angle_gamma   90.00
#
_symmetry.space_group_name_H-M   'P 1'
#
loop_
_entity.id
_entity.type
_entity.pdbx_description
1 polymer ?
#
loop_
_entity_poly.entity_id
_entity_poly.type
_entity_poly.pdbx_seq_one_letter_code
_entity_poly.pdbx_strand_id
1 'polypeptide(L)'
;EPSYYSTPDYPDWRAGFENKIYEEKKALLDQYGIAVWRDHDHTHAHNPDGIFTGVIKYLGWEQYRVNADTEGMTMYFEFPDMTVEKMNALLKEKMCLNGIRYIGNPKDKLKKVAMVGHLLPNIFEHQPTTGDGFCKEYATEVIRIMEEEDVDAIIPGETIDWTVMSYIRDAVQLGKVKAAFNVGHFNLEELGMKYAADWIPEVIGNAVPVHYVPSGDIYKFE
;
A
#
# COMPACT_ATOMS: atom_id res chain seq x y z
N GLU A 1 7.80 7.73 -1.38
CA GLU A 1 8.91 6.84 -1.05
C GLU A 1 10.25 7.58 -1.11
N PRO A 2 11.25 7.21 -0.28
CA PRO A 2 12.58 7.80 -0.33
C PRO A 2 13.32 7.42 -1.62
N SER A 3 13.95 8.39 -2.25
CA SER A 3 14.70 8.19 -3.51
C SER A 3 16.04 7.53 -3.29
N TYR A 4 16.62 7.71 -2.09
CA TYR A 4 17.85 7.09 -1.63
C TYR A 4 17.55 6.22 -0.41
N TYR A 5 18.42 5.36 -0.03
CA TYR A 5 18.23 4.24 0.90
C TYR A 5 18.08 4.63 2.39
N SER A 6 17.61 5.85 2.67
CA SER A 6 17.25 6.28 4.03
C SER A 6 15.90 6.97 4.02
N THR A 7 15.03 6.66 4.99
CA THR A 7 13.68 7.21 5.07
C THR A 7 13.61 8.74 5.03
N PRO A 8 14.49 9.51 5.69
CA PRO A 8 14.48 10.97 5.58
C PRO A 8 15.00 11.52 4.26
N ASP A 9 15.52 10.68 3.37
CA ASP A 9 16.12 11.11 2.08
C ASP A 9 17.19 12.17 2.25
N TYR A 10 18.06 11.99 3.23
CA TYR A 10 19.16 12.92 3.44
C TYR A 10 20.03 13.02 2.18
N PRO A 11 20.46 14.23 1.79
CA PRO A 11 21.33 14.43 0.63
C PRO A 11 22.74 13.85 0.83
N ASP A 12 23.13 13.56 2.07
CA ASP A 12 24.35 12.90 2.46
C ASP A 12 24.03 11.59 3.19
N TRP A 13 24.76 10.53 2.86
CA TRP A 13 24.61 9.24 3.54
C TRP A 13 25.28 9.29 4.93
N ARG A 14 24.45 9.35 5.99
CA ARG A 14 24.92 9.55 7.38
C ARG A 14 25.12 8.27 8.18
N ALA A 15 25.08 7.11 7.54
CA ALA A 15 25.21 5.83 8.24
C ALA A 15 26.64 5.50 8.72
N GLY A 16 27.62 6.34 8.41
CA GLY A 16 29.01 6.20 8.85
C GLY A 16 29.82 5.15 8.08
N PHE A 17 29.35 4.74 6.91
CA PHE A 17 30.06 3.86 5.98
C PHE A 17 29.87 4.32 4.52
N GLU A 18 30.76 3.90 3.64
CA GLU A 18 30.63 4.16 2.20
C GLU A 18 29.50 3.34 1.60
N ASN A 19 28.58 4.01 0.89
CA ASN A 19 27.52 3.36 0.13
C ASN A 19 27.76 3.56 -1.38
N LYS A 20 28.44 2.59 -1.99
CA LYS A 20 28.81 2.67 -3.41
C LYS A 20 27.61 2.76 -4.34
N ILE A 21 26.52 2.10 -4.02
CA ILE A 21 25.30 2.14 -4.84
C ILE A 21 24.65 3.52 -4.78
N TYR A 22 24.64 4.16 -3.63
CA TYR A 22 24.21 5.56 -3.50
C TYR A 22 25.06 6.49 -4.37
N GLU A 23 26.39 6.37 -4.30
CA GLU A 23 27.32 7.21 -5.08
C GLU A 23 27.12 7.00 -6.58
N GLU A 24 27.00 5.75 -7.04
CA GLU A 24 26.80 5.43 -8.45
C GLU A 24 25.44 5.95 -8.95
N LYS A 25 24.36 5.77 -8.18
CA LYS A 25 23.03 6.30 -8.52
C LYS A 25 23.05 7.82 -8.61
N LYS A 26 23.68 8.49 -7.63
CA LYS A 26 23.80 9.94 -7.61
C LYS A 26 24.59 10.44 -8.82
N ALA A 27 25.75 9.84 -9.10
CA ALA A 27 26.56 10.20 -10.24
C ALA A 27 25.83 10.04 -11.59
N LEU A 28 25.00 9.00 -11.71
CA LEU A 28 24.17 8.77 -12.89
C LEU A 28 23.11 9.88 -13.06
N LEU A 29 22.44 10.25 -12.00
CA LEU A 29 21.45 11.34 -12.04
C LEU A 29 22.12 12.69 -12.38
N ASP A 30 23.26 12.99 -11.78
CA ASP A 30 24.05 14.19 -12.06
C ASP A 30 24.54 14.23 -13.52
N GLN A 31 25.00 13.09 -14.06
CA GLN A 31 25.43 12.96 -15.46
C GLN A 31 24.33 13.34 -16.45
N TYR A 32 23.09 12.99 -16.17
CA TYR A 32 21.94 13.28 -17.04
C TYR A 32 21.18 14.55 -16.66
N GLY A 33 21.65 15.29 -15.65
CA GLY A 33 20.98 16.51 -15.17
C GLY A 33 19.59 16.26 -14.62
N ILE A 34 19.36 15.11 -13.99
CA ILE A 34 18.04 14.70 -13.47
C ILE A 34 17.92 15.23 -12.04
N ALA A 35 16.92 16.09 -11.83
CA ALA A 35 16.49 16.48 -10.49
C ALA A 35 15.44 15.46 -9.97
N VAL A 36 15.62 14.99 -8.75
CA VAL A 36 14.64 14.13 -8.07
C VAL A 36 13.82 14.97 -7.11
N TRP A 37 12.50 14.93 -7.30
CA TRP A 37 11.53 15.57 -6.41
C TRP A 37 10.62 14.52 -5.80
N ARG A 38 10.61 14.43 -4.47
CA ARG A 38 9.71 13.55 -3.71
C ARG A 38 8.56 14.38 -3.15
N ASP A 39 7.34 14.00 -3.49
CA ASP A 39 6.11 14.66 -3.04
C ASP A 39 5.12 13.69 -2.39
N HIS A 40 5.61 12.56 -1.91
CA HIS A 40 4.84 11.47 -1.34
C HIS A 40 3.90 11.95 -0.21
N ASP A 41 4.46 12.59 0.81
CA ASP A 41 3.71 12.97 2.02
C ASP A 41 2.64 14.03 1.72
N HIS A 42 2.93 14.98 0.83
CA HIS A 42 1.95 15.98 0.41
C HIS A 42 0.82 15.36 -0.41
N THR A 43 1.14 14.40 -1.28
CA THR A 43 0.14 13.73 -2.10
C THR A 43 -0.81 12.89 -1.24
N HIS A 44 -0.30 12.24 -0.18
CA HIS A 44 -1.15 11.57 0.81
C HIS A 44 -1.96 12.54 1.68
N ALA A 45 -1.44 13.74 1.95
CA ALA A 45 -2.12 14.74 2.77
C ALA A 45 -3.31 15.42 2.06
N HIS A 46 -3.52 15.17 0.76
CA HIS A 46 -4.72 15.63 0.06
C HIS A 46 -5.97 14.96 0.62
N ASN A 47 -7.10 15.66 0.56
CA ASN A 47 -8.39 15.09 0.90
C ASN A 47 -9.34 15.23 -0.31
N PRO A 48 -9.70 14.11 -0.96
CA PRO A 48 -9.26 12.73 -0.70
C PRO A 48 -7.78 12.51 -1.01
N ASP A 49 -7.18 11.50 -0.36
CA ASP A 49 -5.80 11.09 -0.57
C ASP A 49 -5.47 10.92 -2.07
N GLY A 50 -4.46 11.65 -2.53
CA GLY A 50 -4.14 11.73 -3.97
C GLY A 50 -3.58 10.42 -4.54
N ILE A 51 -2.89 9.62 -3.73
CA ILE A 51 -2.34 8.33 -4.14
C ILE A 51 -3.47 7.29 -4.21
N PHE A 52 -4.23 7.12 -3.13
CA PHE A 52 -5.29 6.12 -3.09
C PHE A 52 -6.47 6.44 -4.01
N THR A 53 -6.72 7.71 -4.33
CA THR A 53 -7.66 8.10 -5.40
C THR A 53 -7.27 7.46 -6.72
N GLY A 54 -5.99 7.51 -7.08
CA GLY A 54 -5.49 6.87 -8.29
C GLY A 54 -5.56 5.34 -8.25
N VAL A 55 -5.23 4.74 -7.11
CA VAL A 55 -5.33 3.29 -6.90
C VAL A 55 -6.77 2.82 -7.14
N ILE A 56 -7.74 3.44 -6.49
CA ILE A 56 -9.17 3.10 -6.61
C ILE A 56 -9.63 3.24 -8.07
N LYS A 57 -9.27 4.35 -8.73
CA LYS A 57 -9.61 4.62 -10.14
C LYS A 57 -9.07 3.53 -11.07
N TYR A 58 -7.79 3.19 -10.97
CA TYR A 58 -7.18 2.20 -11.88
C TYR A 58 -7.56 0.75 -11.57
N LEU A 59 -7.97 0.46 -10.33
CA LEU A 59 -8.63 -0.81 -10.01
C LEU A 59 -10.07 -0.87 -10.53
N GLY A 60 -10.72 0.28 -10.78
CA GLY A 60 -12.13 0.39 -11.16
C GLY A 60 -13.07 0.11 -9.99
N TRP A 61 -12.68 0.55 -8.79
CA TRP A 61 -13.35 0.21 -7.54
C TRP A 61 -14.21 1.33 -6.95
N GLU A 62 -14.33 2.48 -7.62
CA GLU A 62 -15.12 3.62 -7.13
C GLU A 62 -16.55 3.21 -6.77
N GLN A 63 -17.17 2.39 -7.60
CA GLN A 63 -18.56 1.92 -7.41
C GLN A 63 -18.73 0.92 -6.26
N TYR A 64 -17.66 0.32 -5.76
CA TYR A 64 -17.66 -0.65 -4.66
C TYR A 64 -17.30 -0.03 -3.32
N ARG A 65 -16.87 1.21 -3.29
CA ARG A 65 -16.47 1.90 -2.09
C ARG A 65 -17.67 2.25 -1.21
N VAL A 66 -17.62 1.85 0.08
CA VAL A 66 -18.78 2.00 0.99
C VAL A 66 -18.59 3.04 2.09
N ASN A 67 -17.40 3.60 2.26
CA ASN A 67 -17.14 4.62 3.29
C ASN A 67 -16.35 5.81 2.72
N ALA A 68 -16.80 6.34 1.58
CA ALA A 68 -16.09 7.42 0.88
C ALA A 68 -15.90 8.70 1.72
N ASP A 69 -16.77 8.92 2.70
CA ASP A 69 -16.80 10.12 3.52
C ASP A 69 -16.09 9.97 4.88
N THR A 70 -15.47 8.81 5.15
CA THR A 70 -14.75 8.60 6.42
C THR A 70 -13.30 9.07 6.32
N GLU A 71 -12.86 9.75 7.37
CA GLU A 71 -11.45 10.08 7.55
C GLU A 71 -10.68 8.82 7.96
N GLY A 72 -9.49 8.62 7.41
CA GLY A 72 -8.59 7.54 7.78
C GLY A 72 -7.98 6.80 6.60
N MET A 73 -6.92 6.04 6.87
CA MET A 73 -6.18 5.27 5.86
C MET A 73 -6.87 3.97 5.43
N THR A 74 -7.93 3.56 6.14
CA THR A 74 -8.65 2.31 5.81
C THR A 74 -9.82 2.60 4.88
N MET A 75 -9.84 1.94 3.74
CA MET A 75 -10.90 2.07 2.74
C MET A 75 -11.62 0.74 2.57
N TYR A 76 -12.95 0.78 2.62
CA TYR A 76 -13.79 -0.41 2.54
C TYR A 76 -14.48 -0.51 1.18
N PHE A 77 -14.57 -1.76 0.69
CA PHE A 77 -15.19 -2.08 -0.58
C PHE A 77 -16.12 -3.28 -0.41
N GLU A 78 -17.32 -3.20 -0.98
CA GLU A 78 -18.25 -4.31 -1.04
C GLU A 78 -18.40 -4.82 -2.46
N PHE A 79 -18.22 -6.14 -2.64
CA PHE A 79 -18.27 -6.78 -3.94
C PHE A 79 -19.46 -7.76 -4.02
N PRO A 80 -20.27 -7.70 -5.09
CA PRO A 80 -21.46 -8.58 -5.23
C PRO A 80 -21.08 -10.04 -5.48
N ASP A 81 -19.96 -10.31 -6.16
CA ASP A 81 -19.50 -11.66 -6.50
C ASP A 81 -17.97 -11.71 -6.60
N MET A 82 -17.31 -11.73 -5.47
CA MET A 82 -15.85 -11.83 -5.38
C MET A 82 -15.46 -13.10 -4.61
N THR A 83 -14.39 -13.76 -5.05
CA THR A 83 -13.75 -14.86 -4.31
C THR A 83 -12.28 -14.52 -4.09
N VAL A 84 -11.64 -15.24 -3.15
CA VAL A 84 -10.19 -15.10 -2.91
C VAL A 84 -9.39 -15.28 -4.20
N GLU A 85 -9.71 -16.31 -4.98
CA GLU A 85 -9.08 -16.59 -6.28
C GLU A 85 -9.26 -15.45 -7.29
N LYS A 86 -10.49 -14.93 -7.42
CA LYS A 86 -10.80 -13.81 -8.32
C LYS A 86 -10.06 -12.54 -7.90
N MET A 87 -10.05 -12.23 -6.59
CA MET A 87 -9.34 -11.08 -6.05
C MET A 87 -7.84 -11.18 -6.32
N ASN A 88 -7.24 -12.34 -6.06
CA ASN A 88 -5.83 -12.59 -6.35
C ASN A 88 -5.49 -12.37 -7.83
N ALA A 89 -6.31 -12.89 -8.74
CA ALA A 89 -6.11 -12.71 -10.18
C ALA A 89 -6.26 -11.24 -10.61
N LEU A 90 -7.29 -10.55 -10.09
CA LEU A 90 -7.54 -9.16 -10.38
C LEU A 90 -6.40 -8.25 -9.92
N LEU A 91 -5.92 -8.41 -8.69
CA LEU A 91 -4.81 -7.62 -8.16
C LEU A 91 -3.52 -7.86 -8.96
N LYS A 92 -3.21 -9.12 -9.29
CA LYS A 92 -2.06 -9.46 -10.14
C LYS A 92 -2.12 -8.74 -11.49
N GLU A 93 -3.27 -8.80 -12.15
CA GLU A 93 -3.46 -8.18 -13.46
C GLU A 93 -3.37 -6.65 -13.39
N LYS A 94 -4.16 -6.04 -12.50
CA LYS A 94 -4.30 -4.58 -12.43
C LYS A 94 -3.06 -3.85 -11.93
N MET A 95 -2.34 -4.48 -11.00
CA MET A 95 -1.11 -3.94 -10.43
C MET A 95 0.16 -4.48 -11.13
N CYS A 96 0.02 -5.29 -12.19
CA CYS A 96 1.14 -5.87 -12.94
C CYS A 96 2.13 -6.65 -12.05
N LEU A 97 1.61 -7.45 -11.10
CA LEU A 97 2.43 -8.18 -10.14
C LEU A 97 2.95 -9.49 -10.70
N ASN A 98 4.19 -9.84 -10.39
CA ASN A 98 4.78 -11.15 -10.70
C ASN A 98 4.14 -12.27 -9.87
N GLY A 99 3.67 -11.96 -8.66
CA GLY A 99 2.97 -12.86 -7.75
C GLY A 99 2.40 -12.11 -6.56
N ILE A 100 1.56 -12.78 -5.77
CA ILE A 100 1.03 -12.24 -4.51
C ILE A 100 1.16 -13.31 -3.43
N ARG A 101 1.69 -12.94 -2.27
CA ARG A 101 1.59 -13.75 -1.07
C ARG A 101 0.20 -13.52 -0.46
N TYR A 102 -0.61 -14.56 -0.39
CA TYR A 102 -1.96 -14.43 0.16
C TYR A 102 -2.28 -15.56 1.15
N ILE A 103 -3.26 -15.28 2.02
CA ILE A 103 -3.87 -16.23 2.95
C ILE A 103 -5.36 -16.25 2.62
N GLY A 104 -5.98 -17.42 2.67
CA GLY A 104 -7.41 -17.64 2.41
C GLY A 104 -7.67 -18.85 1.54
N ASN A 105 -8.89 -19.40 1.58
CA ASN A 105 -9.27 -20.49 0.71
C ASN A 105 -9.73 -19.93 -0.65
N PRO A 106 -9.24 -20.42 -1.79
CA PRO A 106 -9.49 -19.84 -3.11
C PRO A 106 -10.97 -19.63 -3.44
N LYS A 107 -11.86 -20.50 -2.97
CA LYS A 107 -13.29 -20.48 -3.25
C LYS A 107 -14.14 -19.69 -2.27
N ASP A 108 -13.56 -19.20 -1.18
CA ASP A 108 -14.28 -18.40 -0.20
C ASP A 108 -14.76 -17.09 -0.83
N LYS A 109 -16.02 -16.74 -0.52
CA LYS A 109 -16.63 -15.52 -1.02
C LYS A 109 -16.29 -14.34 -0.12
N LEU A 110 -15.76 -13.29 -0.71
CA LEU A 110 -15.45 -12.04 -0.07
C LEU A 110 -16.55 -11.03 -0.34
N LYS A 111 -17.25 -10.57 0.69
CA LYS A 111 -18.28 -9.53 0.59
C LYS A 111 -17.68 -8.16 0.83
N LYS A 112 -16.98 -8.00 1.96
CA LYS A 112 -16.37 -6.74 2.38
C LYS A 112 -14.85 -6.89 2.46
N VAL A 113 -14.14 -6.01 1.77
CA VAL A 113 -12.68 -5.99 1.70
C VAL A 113 -12.18 -4.63 2.18
N ALA A 114 -11.11 -4.61 2.97
CA ALA A 114 -10.48 -3.39 3.41
C ALA A 114 -9.07 -3.23 2.83
N MET A 115 -8.79 -2.08 2.24
CA MET A 115 -7.44 -1.63 1.94
C MET A 115 -6.93 -0.87 3.15
N VAL A 116 -5.85 -1.34 3.76
CA VAL A 116 -5.45 -0.94 5.13
C VAL A 116 -4.08 -0.26 5.22
N GLY A 117 -3.50 0.15 4.07
CA GLY A 117 -2.16 0.73 4.04
C GLY A 117 -1.07 -0.29 4.39
N HIS A 118 -0.12 0.08 5.23
CA HIS A 118 1.04 -0.75 5.55
C HIS A 118 0.97 -1.25 6.99
N LEU A 119 1.14 -2.56 7.19
CA LEU A 119 1.08 -3.22 8.50
C LEU A 119 2.49 -3.38 9.08
N LEU A 120 3.10 -2.25 9.43
CA LEU A 120 4.40 -2.21 10.08
C LEU A 120 4.25 -1.96 11.58
N PRO A 121 5.08 -2.59 12.42
CA PRO A 121 5.18 -2.16 13.81
C PRO A 121 5.66 -0.70 13.84
N ASN A 122 5.06 0.11 14.69
CA ASN A 122 5.52 1.49 14.92
C ASN A 122 6.84 1.46 15.71
N ILE A 123 7.89 0.95 15.09
CA ILE A 123 9.21 0.84 15.73
C ILE A 123 9.89 2.20 15.92
N PHE A 124 9.38 3.25 15.27
CA PHE A 124 9.93 4.60 15.31
C PHE A 124 9.05 5.60 16.07
N GLU A 125 7.84 5.21 16.43
CA GLU A 125 6.92 6.06 17.17
C GLU A 125 6.59 5.46 18.53
N HIS A 126 6.43 6.35 19.52
CA HIS A 126 5.94 5.94 20.83
C HIS A 126 4.46 5.55 20.70
N GLN A 127 4.18 4.27 20.89
CA GLN A 127 2.80 3.78 20.81
C GLN A 127 1.99 4.27 22.02
N PRO A 128 0.80 4.82 21.80
CA PRO A 128 -0.04 5.26 22.90
C PRO A 128 -0.45 4.05 23.76
N THR A 129 -0.22 4.16 25.06
CA THR A 129 -0.72 3.20 26.03
C THR A 129 -1.97 3.73 26.71
N THR A 130 -2.95 2.86 26.92
CA THR A 130 -4.13 3.17 27.74
C THR A 130 -3.77 3.15 29.23
N GLY A 131 -4.66 3.66 30.09
CA GLY A 131 -4.39 3.75 31.54
C GLY A 131 -4.18 2.39 32.23
N ASP A 132 -4.58 1.29 31.59
CA ASP A 132 -4.35 -0.09 32.05
C ASP A 132 -3.04 -0.70 31.50
N GLY A 133 -2.25 0.10 30.78
CA GLY A 133 -0.98 -0.32 30.19
C GLY A 133 -1.11 -1.03 28.83
N PHE A 134 -2.30 -1.09 28.24
CA PHE A 134 -2.48 -1.65 26.91
C PHE A 134 -1.83 -0.74 25.85
N CYS A 135 -1.00 -1.32 24.99
CA CYS A 135 -0.40 -0.63 23.86
C CYS A 135 -1.32 -0.75 22.64
N LYS A 136 -1.96 0.36 22.25
CA LYS A 136 -2.82 0.40 21.07
C LYS A 136 -1.95 0.52 19.82
N GLU A 137 -1.84 -0.53 19.07
CA GLU A 137 -1.09 -0.57 17.81
C GLU A 137 -2.03 -0.76 16.60
N TYR A 138 -1.56 -0.38 15.43
CA TYR A 138 -2.33 -0.47 14.19
C TYR A 138 -2.77 -1.90 13.86
N ALA A 139 -1.91 -2.89 14.11
CA ALA A 139 -2.24 -4.30 13.88
C ALA A 139 -3.48 -4.75 14.68
N THR A 140 -3.58 -4.32 15.96
CA THR A 140 -4.75 -4.61 16.79
C THR A 140 -6.00 -3.96 16.21
N GLU A 141 -5.90 -2.75 15.70
CA GLU A 141 -7.02 -2.06 15.07
C GLU A 141 -7.51 -2.78 13.80
N VAL A 142 -6.59 -3.30 12.99
CA VAL A 142 -6.96 -4.10 11.80
C VAL A 142 -7.68 -5.39 12.21
N ILE A 143 -7.24 -6.07 13.26
CA ILE A 143 -7.96 -7.25 13.78
C ILE A 143 -9.35 -6.85 14.26
N ARG A 144 -9.48 -5.72 14.98
CA ARG A 144 -10.76 -5.20 15.45
C ARG A 144 -11.74 -4.97 14.31
N ILE A 145 -11.35 -4.30 13.23
CA ILE A 145 -12.25 -4.07 12.09
C ILE A 145 -12.66 -5.38 11.40
N MET A 146 -11.77 -6.38 11.37
CA MET A 146 -12.11 -7.70 10.81
C MET A 146 -13.16 -8.43 11.66
N GLU A 147 -13.19 -8.20 12.98
CA GLU A 147 -14.17 -8.82 13.88
C GLU A 147 -15.47 -8.00 14.01
N GLU A 148 -15.35 -6.69 14.22
CA GLU A 148 -16.50 -5.85 14.55
C GLU A 148 -17.23 -5.29 13.31
N GLU A 149 -16.54 -5.19 12.16
CA GLU A 149 -17.09 -4.59 10.94
C GLU A 149 -17.27 -5.61 9.81
N ASP A 150 -17.21 -6.90 10.11
CA ASP A 150 -17.41 -8.01 9.17
C ASP A 150 -16.51 -7.94 7.92
N VAL A 151 -15.27 -7.49 8.07
CA VAL A 151 -14.29 -7.47 6.98
C VAL A 151 -13.79 -8.89 6.71
N ASP A 152 -14.03 -9.40 5.50
CA ASP A 152 -13.61 -10.73 5.06
C ASP A 152 -12.15 -10.76 4.64
N ALA A 153 -11.64 -9.69 4.03
CA ALA A 153 -10.27 -9.65 3.53
C ALA A 153 -9.62 -8.28 3.70
N ILE A 154 -8.29 -8.30 3.83
CA ILE A 154 -7.48 -7.09 3.82
C ILE A 154 -6.49 -7.09 2.66
N ILE A 155 -6.18 -5.90 2.16
CA ILE A 155 -5.12 -5.64 1.18
C ILE A 155 -4.13 -4.67 1.81
N PRO A 156 -3.07 -5.16 2.44
CA PRO A 156 -1.97 -4.33 2.90
C PRO A 156 -0.94 -4.10 1.80
N GLY A 157 -0.23 -2.99 1.84
CA GLY A 157 0.94 -2.76 0.98
C GLY A 157 2.10 -3.66 1.39
N GLU A 158 2.49 -3.57 2.64
CA GLU A 158 3.47 -4.49 3.21
C GLU A 158 3.07 -4.91 4.63
N THR A 159 3.62 -6.03 5.09
CA THR A 159 3.27 -6.60 6.37
C THR A 159 4.38 -7.47 6.92
N ILE A 160 4.36 -7.64 8.23
CA ILE A 160 5.12 -8.68 8.95
C ILE A 160 4.24 -9.91 9.15
N ASP A 161 4.87 -11.08 9.25
CA ASP A 161 4.18 -12.37 9.24
C ASP A 161 3.52 -12.74 10.58
N TRP A 162 3.76 -12.01 11.66
CA TRP A 162 3.06 -12.20 12.93
C TRP A 162 1.85 -11.26 13.08
N THR A 163 1.18 -11.26 14.21
CA THR A 163 -0.03 -10.48 14.52
C THR A 163 -1.15 -10.71 13.51
N VAL A 164 -1.49 -9.75 12.65
CA VAL A 164 -2.62 -9.80 11.71
C VAL A 164 -2.57 -11.03 10.81
N MET A 165 -1.41 -11.35 10.24
CA MET A 165 -1.28 -12.51 9.34
C MET A 165 -1.48 -13.83 10.08
N SER A 166 -0.97 -13.95 11.31
CA SER A 166 -1.20 -15.12 12.16
C SER A 166 -2.66 -15.26 12.54
N TYR A 167 -3.32 -14.14 12.91
CA TYR A 167 -4.75 -14.11 13.18
C TYR A 167 -5.57 -14.61 11.96
N ILE A 168 -5.30 -14.08 10.77
CA ILE A 168 -6.02 -14.50 9.54
C ILE A 168 -5.79 -15.97 9.23
N ARG A 169 -4.55 -16.46 9.33
CA ARG A 169 -4.23 -17.88 9.17
C ARG A 169 -5.03 -18.75 10.12
N ASP A 170 -5.05 -18.40 11.39
CA ASP A 170 -5.74 -19.18 12.42
C ASP A 170 -7.27 -19.13 12.19
N ALA A 171 -7.83 -17.98 11.80
CA ALA A 171 -9.24 -17.87 11.43
C ALA A 171 -9.61 -18.79 10.26
N VAL A 172 -8.79 -18.85 9.21
CA VAL A 172 -8.99 -19.77 8.08
C VAL A 172 -8.92 -21.23 8.54
N GLN A 173 -7.97 -21.60 9.40
CA GLN A 173 -7.88 -22.94 9.95
C GLN A 173 -9.10 -23.32 10.81
N LEU A 174 -9.71 -22.33 11.46
CA LEU A 174 -10.97 -22.49 12.21
C LEU A 174 -12.22 -22.44 11.33
N GLY A 175 -12.07 -22.46 10.01
CA GLY A 175 -13.17 -22.49 9.05
C GLY A 175 -13.89 -21.17 8.85
N LYS A 176 -13.27 -20.05 9.21
CA LYS A 176 -13.81 -18.70 8.97
C LYS A 176 -13.40 -18.20 7.58
N VAL A 177 -14.27 -17.40 6.97
CA VAL A 177 -13.95 -16.68 5.74
C VAL A 177 -13.12 -15.46 6.09
N LYS A 178 -11.81 -15.59 5.98
CA LYS A 178 -10.86 -14.49 6.13
C LYS A 178 -9.76 -14.62 5.09
N ALA A 179 -9.24 -13.48 4.60
CA ALA A 179 -8.13 -13.47 3.65
C ALA A 179 -7.23 -12.26 3.81
N ALA A 180 -6.00 -12.36 3.29
CA ALA A 180 -5.09 -11.25 3.14
C ALA A 180 -4.34 -11.36 1.81
N PHE A 181 -4.13 -10.22 1.13
CA PHE A 181 -3.40 -10.12 -0.13
C PHE A 181 -2.26 -9.12 0.02
N ASN A 182 -1.05 -9.61 0.31
CA ASN A 182 0.13 -8.75 0.44
C ASN A 182 0.65 -8.40 -0.95
N VAL A 183 0.31 -7.20 -1.41
CA VAL A 183 0.68 -6.72 -2.76
C VAL A 183 2.06 -6.07 -2.80
N GLY A 184 2.62 -5.68 -1.65
CA GLY A 184 3.87 -4.93 -1.56
C GLY A 184 3.67 -3.42 -1.55
N HIS A 185 4.57 -2.69 -0.88
CA HIS A 185 4.48 -1.25 -0.65
C HIS A 185 4.38 -0.47 -1.95
N PHE A 186 5.41 -0.57 -2.81
CA PHE A 186 5.41 0.12 -4.10
C PHE A 186 4.18 -0.19 -4.94
N ASN A 187 3.82 -1.46 -4.99
CA ASN A 187 2.74 -1.93 -5.85
C ASN A 187 1.38 -1.41 -5.41
N LEU A 188 1.18 -1.23 -4.09
CA LEU A 188 -0.05 -0.64 -3.57
C LEU A 188 -0.22 0.80 -4.04
N GLU A 189 0.87 1.57 -4.07
CA GLU A 189 0.84 3.02 -4.32
C GLU A 189 1.16 3.40 -5.77
N GLU A 190 1.77 2.51 -6.56
CA GLU A 190 2.23 2.81 -7.91
C GLU A 190 1.11 3.29 -8.85
N LEU A 191 -0.10 2.77 -8.70
CA LEU A 191 -1.25 3.23 -9.48
C LEU A 191 -1.63 4.69 -9.15
N GLY A 192 -1.37 5.13 -7.92
CA GLY A 192 -1.49 6.53 -7.52
C GLY A 192 -0.49 7.42 -8.26
N MET A 193 0.75 6.96 -8.41
CA MET A 193 1.77 7.68 -9.19
C MET A 193 1.44 7.67 -10.68
N LYS A 194 0.84 6.62 -11.21
CA LYS A 194 0.29 6.63 -12.57
C LYS A 194 -0.79 7.69 -12.72
N TYR A 195 -1.66 7.84 -11.74
CA TYR A 195 -2.70 8.87 -11.73
C TYR A 195 -2.13 10.29 -11.64
N ALA A 196 -0.97 10.47 -11.00
CA ALA A 196 -0.30 11.77 -10.97
C ALA A 196 0.03 12.27 -12.39
N ALA A 197 0.36 11.39 -13.32
CA ALA A 197 0.57 11.76 -14.71
C ALA A 197 -0.71 12.22 -15.44
N ASP A 198 -1.89 11.93 -14.92
CA ASP A 198 -3.16 12.41 -15.48
C ASP A 198 -3.46 13.87 -15.06
N TRP A 199 -3.16 14.26 -13.81
CA TRP A 199 -3.55 15.57 -13.27
C TRP A 199 -2.41 16.60 -13.23
N ILE A 200 -1.14 16.19 -13.07
CA ILE A 200 0.00 17.12 -13.04
C ILE A 200 0.04 18.02 -14.29
N PRO A 201 -0.19 17.54 -15.53
CA PRO A 201 -0.19 18.39 -16.71
C PRO A 201 -1.14 19.61 -16.59
N GLU A 202 -2.31 19.41 -16.01
CA GLU A 202 -3.29 20.50 -15.81
C GLU A 202 -2.77 21.53 -14.80
N VAL A 203 -2.20 21.07 -13.69
CA VAL A 203 -1.65 21.94 -12.63
C VAL A 203 -0.51 22.81 -13.14
N ILE A 204 0.36 22.27 -13.97
CA ILE A 204 1.51 23.01 -14.55
C ILE A 204 1.18 23.72 -15.86
N GLY A 205 -0.10 23.78 -16.25
CA GLY A 205 -0.54 24.44 -17.48
C GLY A 205 0.03 23.81 -18.75
N ASN A 206 0.30 22.51 -18.74
CA ASN A 206 0.93 21.77 -19.84
C ASN A 206 2.29 22.32 -20.29
N ALA A 207 3.01 22.96 -19.36
CA ALA A 207 4.28 23.63 -19.67
C ALA A 207 5.38 22.67 -20.14
N VAL A 208 5.34 21.41 -19.67
CA VAL A 208 6.27 20.33 -20.05
C VAL A 208 5.52 19.01 -20.19
N PRO A 209 6.01 18.06 -21.01
CA PRO A 209 5.46 16.70 -21.05
C PRO A 209 5.62 16.00 -19.72
N VAL A 210 4.59 15.27 -19.30
CA VAL A 210 4.61 14.42 -18.10
C VAL A 210 4.42 12.97 -18.52
N HIS A 211 5.30 12.09 -18.05
CA HIS A 211 5.28 10.68 -18.40
C HIS A 211 5.32 9.83 -17.13
N TYR A 212 4.41 8.87 -17.02
CA TYR A 212 4.50 7.82 -16.03
C TYR A 212 5.51 6.76 -16.48
N VAL A 213 6.45 6.45 -15.63
CA VAL A 213 7.41 5.35 -15.82
C VAL A 213 7.22 4.34 -14.71
N PRO A 214 6.73 3.13 -14.99
CA PRO A 214 6.48 2.14 -13.95
C PRO A 214 7.78 1.64 -13.30
N SER A 215 7.78 1.48 -11.99
CA SER A 215 8.85 0.80 -11.25
C SER A 215 8.79 -0.71 -11.47
N GLY A 216 7.58 -1.24 -11.64
CA GLY A 216 7.31 -2.66 -11.75
C GLY A 216 7.47 -3.42 -10.43
N ASP A 217 7.07 -4.68 -10.42
CA ASP A 217 7.24 -5.54 -9.25
C ASP A 217 8.71 -5.95 -9.08
N ILE A 218 9.31 -5.56 -7.95
CA ILE A 218 10.71 -5.86 -7.63
C ILE A 218 10.93 -7.33 -7.25
N TYR A 219 9.87 -8.03 -6.84
CA TYR A 219 9.94 -9.44 -6.48
C TYR A 219 9.68 -10.35 -7.68
N LYS A 220 10.35 -11.49 -7.68
CA LYS A 220 10.16 -12.57 -8.66
C LYS A 220 9.64 -13.79 -7.94
N PHE A 221 8.78 -14.55 -8.60
CA PHE A 221 8.22 -15.80 -8.12
C PHE A 221 8.57 -16.89 -9.13
N GLU A 222 9.15 -17.99 -8.66
CA GLU A 222 9.50 -19.17 -9.46
C GLU A 222 8.47 -20.29 -9.30
#